data_363bc2aae5cd8cb47b012494ef9cf715
#
_entry.id   363bc2aae5cd8cb47b012494ef9cf715
#
_cell.length_a   1.000
_cell.length_b   1.000
_cell.length_c   1.000
_cell.angle_alpha   90.00
_cell.angle_beta   90.00
_cell.angle_gamma   90.00
#
_symmetry.space_group_name_H-M   'P 1'
#
loop_
_entity.id
_entity.type
_entity.pdbx_description
1 polymer ?
#
loop_
_entity_poly.entity_id
_entity_poly.type
_entity_poly.pdbx_seq_one_letter_code
_entity_poly.pdbx_strand_id
1 'polypeptide(L)'
;IMISTEYYRYFVEKHVCDEPFIRMAKAMGVQDAQRAEDFVTALVQLQEACGVAELKMSDYGIAREGADTLAANARETMGGLFTADPCELNHEDCRMIYEKSYR
;
A
#
# COMPACT_ATOMS: atom_id res chain seq x y z
N ILE A 1 -6.52 4.87 -0.93
CA ILE A 1 -7.22 3.57 -1.09
C ILE A 1 -6.62 2.79 -2.24
N MET A 2 -6.61 3.31 -3.47
CA MET A 2 -6.16 2.59 -4.67
C MET A 2 -4.72 2.04 -4.62
N ILE A 3 -3.82 2.68 -3.86
CA ILE A 3 -2.42 2.26 -3.72
C ILE A 3 -2.13 1.55 -2.39
N SER A 4 -3.04 1.61 -1.41
CA SER A 4 -2.73 1.18 -0.04
C SER A 4 -2.40 -0.31 0.07
N THR A 5 -3.08 -1.16 -0.67
CA THR A 5 -2.83 -2.60 -0.66
C THR A 5 -1.40 -2.93 -1.08
N GLU A 6 -0.92 -2.37 -2.19
CA GLU A 6 0.43 -2.62 -2.68
C GLU A 6 1.51 -1.91 -1.84
N TYR A 7 1.18 -0.73 -1.27
CA TYR A 7 2.05 -0.04 -0.32
C TYR A 7 2.34 -0.91 0.92
N TYR A 8 1.31 -1.45 1.56
CA TYR A 8 1.51 -2.33 2.74
C TYR A 8 2.14 -3.66 2.36
N ARG A 9 1.76 -4.23 1.20
CA ARG A 9 2.36 -5.48 0.70
C ARG A 9 3.87 -5.35 0.49
N TYR A 10 4.34 -4.19 0.05
CA TYR A 10 5.78 -3.92 -0.08
C TYR A 10 6.52 -4.16 1.25
N PHE A 11 6.00 -3.63 2.36
CA PHE A 11 6.64 -3.82 3.68
C PHE A 11 6.48 -5.25 4.21
N VAL A 12 5.39 -5.93 3.89
CA VAL A 12 5.22 -7.36 4.19
C VAL A 12 6.30 -8.19 3.50
N GLU A 13 6.53 -7.95 2.21
CA GLU A 13 7.57 -8.63 1.43
C GLU A 13 8.99 -8.36 1.95
N LYS A 14 9.22 -7.19 2.52
CA LYS A 14 10.50 -6.80 3.13
C LYS A 14 10.69 -7.31 4.56
N HIS A 15 9.67 -7.83 5.21
CA HIS A 15 9.69 -8.30 6.61
C HIS A 15 10.17 -7.26 7.62
N VAL A 16 9.85 -5.99 7.40
CA VAL A 16 10.34 -4.88 8.25
C VAL A 16 9.38 -4.48 9.37
N CYS A 17 8.13 -4.98 9.34
CA CYS A 17 7.10 -4.63 10.34
C CYS A 17 6.13 -5.80 10.59
N ASP A 18 6.59 -7.04 10.62
CA ASP A 18 5.71 -8.21 10.72
C ASP A 18 4.85 -8.16 11.99
N GLU A 19 5.45 -7.93 13.16
CA GLU A 19 4.71 -7.91 14.42
C GLU A 19 3.70 -6.75 14.52
N PRO A 20 4.02 -5.50 14.19
CA PRO A 20 3.02 -4.45 14.08
C PRO A 20 1.85 -4.79 13.16
N PHE A 21 2.10 -5.39 12.00
CA PHE A 21 1.05 -5.78 11.06
C PHE A 21 0.16 -6.90 11.62
N ILE A 22 0.74 -7.89 12.31
CA ILE A 22 -0.05 -8.90 12.99
C ILE A 22 -0.98 -8.27 14.05
N ARG A 23 -0.47 -7.32 14.83
CA ARG A 23 -1.30 -6.58 15.80
C ARG A 23 -2.41 -5.77 15.11
N MET A 24 -2.12 -5.14 13.98
CA MET A 24 -3.12 -4.41 13.19
C MET A 24 -4.20 -5.37 12.67
N ALA A 25 -3.83 -6.54 12.15
CA ALA A 25 -4.78 -7.57 11.72
C ALA A 25 -5.71 -8.00 12.86
N LYS A 26 -5.15 -8.24 14.05
CA LYS A 26 -5.94 -8.58 15.25
C LYS A 26 -6.91 -7.47 15.65
N ALA A 27 -6.46 -6.21 15.58
CA ALA A 27 -7.32 -5.05 15.85
C ALA A 27 -8.46 -4.92 14.82
N MET A 28 -8.26 -5.39 13.59
CA MET A 28 -9.28 -5.45 12.55
C MET A 28 -10.21 -6.68 12.65
N GLY A 29 -10.06 -7.50 13.69
CA GLY A 29 -10.95 -8.64 13.95
C GLY A 29 -10.37 -10.01 13.58
N VAL A 30 -9.15 -10.10 13.04
CA VAL A 30 -8.47 -11.37 12.73
C VAL A 30 -7.74 -11.85 13.98
N GLN A 31 -8.49 -12.44 14.95
CA GLN A 31 -7.98 -12.78 16.29
C GLN A 31 -6.85 -13.82 16.25
N ASP A 32 -6.85 -14.70 15.25
CA ASP A 32 -5.88 -15.76 15.03
C ASP A 32 -4.75 -15.37 14.05
N ALA A 33 -4.61 -14.06 13.76
CA ALA A 33 -3.55 -13.57 12.88
C ALA A 33 -2.16 -13.98 13.40
N GLN A 34 -1.35 -14.52 12.49
CA GLN A 34 0.01 -15.02 12.77
C GLN A 34 1.05 -14.48 11.79
N ARG A 35 0.62 -13.86 10.69
CA ARG A 35 1.49 -13.36 9.62
C ARG A 35 1.14 -11.92 9.28
N ALA A 36 2.13 -11.15 8.86
CA ALA A 36 1.92 -9.78 8.39
C ALA A 36 0.93 -9.70 7.22
N GLU A 37 0.89 -10.70 6.34
CA GLU A 37 -0.05 -10.82 5.24
C GLU A 37 -1.52 -10.81 5.68
N ASP A 38 -1.81 -11.27 6.89
CA ASP A 38 -3.16 -11.29 7.43
C ASP A 38 -3.73 -9.87 7.56
N PHE A 39 -2.87 -8.86 7.79
CA PHE A 39 -3.28 -7.46 7.76
C PHE A 39 -3.69 -7.00 6.35
N VAL A 40 -2.92 -7.34 5.33
CA VAL A 40 -3.25 -6.98 3.95
C VAL A 40 -4.57 -7.62 3.53
N THR A 41 -4.78 -8.87 3.89
CA THR A 41 -6.06 -9.57 3.65
C THR A 41 -7.23 -8.87 4.35
N ALA A 42 -7.08 -8.50 5.61
CA ALA A 42 -8.10 -7.77 6.36
C ALA A 42 -8.38 -6.39 5.75
N LEU A 43 -7.34 -5.70 5.26
CA LEU A 43 -7.49 -4.40 4.58
C LEU A 43 -8.32 -4.52 3.30
N VAL A 44 -8.05 -5.54 2.48
CA VAL A 44 -8.84 -5.80 1.25
C VAL A 44 -10.29 -6.09 1.60
N GLN A 45 -10.56 -6.94 2.60
CA GLN A 45 -11.92 -7.21 3.05
C GLN A 45 -12.64 -5.95 3.55
N LEU A 46 -11.93 -5.06 4.25
CA LEU A 46 -12.48 -3.77 4.67
C LEU A 46 -12.84 -2.90 3.46
N GLN A 47 -11.97 -2.84 2.46
CA GLN A 47 -12.24 -2.09 1.23
C GLN A 47 -13.46 -2.63 0.48
N GLU A 48 -13.62 -3.95 0.42
CA GLU A 48 -14.80 -4.61 -0.15
C GLU A 48 -16.06 -4.25 0.63
N ALA A 49 -16.03 -4.34 1.96
CA ALA A 49 -17.15 -4.00 2.82
C ALA A 49 -17.57 -2.52 2.71
N CYS A 50 -16.60 -1.63 2.45
CA CYS A 50 -16.84 -0.21 2.22
C CYS A 50 -17.26 0.12 0.77
N GLY A 51 -17.28 -0.84 -0.13
CA GLY A 51 -17.64 -0.63 -1.54
C GLY A 51 -16.60 0.15 -2.34
N VAL A 52 -15.34 0.15 -1.92
CA VAL A 52 -14.25 0.92 -2.56
C VAL A 52 -13.15 0.03 -3.17
N ALA A 53 -13.30 -1.29 -3.09
CA ALA A 53 -12.31 -2.23 -3.63
C ALA A 53 -12.18 -2.16 -5.16
N GLU A 54 -13.25 -1.76 -5.85
CA GLU A 54 -13.30 -1.68 -7.32
C GLU A 54 -12.83 -0.35 -7.89
N LEU A 55 -12.38 0.59 -7.06
CA LEU A 55 -11.83 1.85 -7.52
C LEU A 55 -10.58 1.61 -8.37
N LYS A 56 -10.55 2.24 -9.56
CA LYS A 56 -9.46 2.09 -10.54
C LYS A 56 -8.89 3.45 -10.90
N MET A 57 -7.58 3.53 -11.01
CA MET A 57 -6.89 4.76 -11.45
C MET A 57 -7.33 5.17 -12.85
N SER A 58 -7.58 4.20 -13.74
CA SER A 58 -8.05 4.45 -15.11
C SER A 58 -9.39 5.16 -15.18
N ASP A 59 -10.29 4.92 -14.22
CA ASP A 59 -11.60 5.58 -14.17
C ASP A 59 -11.50 7.08 -13.86
N TYR A 60 -10.35 7.51 -13.33
CA TYR A 60 -10.05 8.91 -12.99
C TYR A 60 -9.08 9.56 -13.97
N GLY A 61 -8.87 8.95 -15.13
CA GLY A 61 -8.00 9.51 -16.18
C GLY A 61 -6.50 9.42 -15.88
N ILE A 62 -6.10 8.63 -14.90
CA ILE A 62 -4.69 8.36 -14.60
C ILE A 62 -4.21 7.29 -15.56
N ALA A 63 -3.20 7.59 -16.36
CA ALA A 63 -2.61 6.64 -17.29
C ALA A 63 -1.55 5.76 -16.58
N ARG A 64 -1.41 4.52 -17.06
CA ARG A 64 -0.41 3.58 -16.50
C ARG A 64 1.02 4.11 -16.60
N GLU A 65 1.31 4.79 -17.70
CA GLU A 65 2.61 5.39 -17.99
C GLU A 65 2.96 6.55 -17.05
N GLY A 66 1.98 7.04 -16.28
CA GLY A 66 2.16 8.11 -15.31
C GLY A 66 2.83 7.71 -14.00
N ALA A 67 3.11 6.42 -13.77
CA ALA A 67 3.65 5.92 -12.50
C ALA A 67 4.98 6.60 -12.10
N ASP A 68 5.86 6.82 -13.07
CA ASP A 68 7.15 7.50 -12.83
C ASP A 68 6.95 8.96 -12.39
N THR A 69 6.05 9.68 -13.07
CA THR A 69 5.69 11.07 -12.73
C THR A 69 5.04 11.16 -11.34
N LEU A 70 4.16 10.22 -11.00
CA LEU A 70 3.52 10.16 -9.68
C LEU A 70 4.56 9.89 -8.58
N ALA A 71 5.48 8.97 -8.81
CA ALA A 71 6.55 8.65 -7.87
C ALA A 71 7.48 9.85 -7.64
N ALA A 72 7.91 10.53 -8.71
CA ALA A 72 8.71 11.75 -8.63
C ALA A 72 7.99 12.85 -7.87
N ASN A 73 6.71 13.09 -8.18
CA ASN A 73 5.89 14.10 -7.51
C ASN A 73 5.72 13.80 -6.00
N ALA A 74 5.43 12.56 -5.65
CA ALA A 74 5.28 12.16 -4.24
C ALA A 74 6.57 12.44 -3.45
N ARG A 75 7.72 12.10 -4.00
CA ARG A 75 9.01 12.33 -3.34
C ARG A 75 9.39 13.80 -3.26
N GLU A 76 9.07 14.59 -4.27
CA GLU A 76 9.36 16.03 -4.28
C GLU A 76 8.46 16.80 -3.29
N THR A 77 7.16 16.52 -3.31
CA THR A 77 6.17 17.28 -2.53
C THR A 77 6.00 16.79 -1.10
N MET A 78 6.21 15.50 -0.85
CA MET A 78 5.95 14.83 0.43
C MET A 78 7.18 14.09 0.97
N GLY A 79 8.37 14.43 0.49
CA GLY A 79 9.63 13.74 0.80
C GLY A 79 9.90 13.57 2.30
N GLY A 80 9.51 14.54 3.12
CA GLY A 80 9.64 14.45 4.57
C GLY A 80 8.84 13.32 5.22
N LEU A 81 7.73 12.90 4.62
CA LEU A 81 6.90 11.80 5.13
C LEU A 81 7.53 10.42 4.88
N PHE A 82 8.38 10.29 3.88
CA PHE A 82 9.10 9.05 3.60
C PHE A 82 10.07 8.65 4.72
N THR A 83 10.46 9.59 5.58
CA THR A 83 11.30 9.29 6.75
C THR A 83 10.54 8.54 7.85
N ALA A 84 9.20 8.55 7.81
CA ALA A 84 8.33 7.83 8.74
C ALA A 84 7.99 6.40 8.26
N ASP A 85 8.36 6.03 7.05
CA ASP A 85 8.14 4.69 6.53
C ASP A 85 9.00 3.66 7.29
N PRO A 86 8.52 2.40 7.41
CA PRO A 86 9.25 1.32 8.10
C PRO A 86 10.63 1.01 7.52
N CYS A 87 10.84 1.28 6.25
CA CYS A 87 12.14 1.25 5.58
C CYS A 87 12.16 2.28 4.45
N GLU A 88 13.33 2.55 3.92
CA GLU A 88 13.48 3.49 2.82
C GLU A 88 12.69 3.04 1.58
N LEU A 89 11.92 3.97 1.01
CA LEU A 89 11.28 3.85 -0.29
C LEU A 89 12.00 4.79 -1.27
N ASN A 90 12.83 4.25 -2.14
CA ASN A 90 13.46 5.04 -3.18
C ASN A 90 12.46 5.32 -4.35
N HIS A 91 12.91 6.07 -5.35
CA HIS A 91 12.06 6.42 -6.50
C HIS A 91 11.51 5.18 -7.23
N GLU A 92 12.36 4.18 -7.45
CA GLU A 92 11.97 2.94 -8.14
C GLU A 92 10.96 2.12 -7.34
N ASP A 93 11.13 2.05 -6.02
CA ASP A 93 10.16 1.39 -5.14
C ASP A 93 8.78 2.07 -5.21
N CYS A 94 8.76 3.40 -5.20
CA CYS A 94 7.52 4.18 -5.34
C CYS A 94 6.86 3.91 -6.70
N ARG A 95 7.64 3.97 -7.78
CA ARG A 95 7.17 3.69 -9.14
C ARG A 95 6.55 2.29 -9.23
N MET A 96 7.24 1.30 -8.69
CA MET A 96 6.77 -0.09 -8.67
C MET A 96 5.44 -0.25 -7.90
N ILE A 97 5.28 0.43 -6.76
CA ILE A 97 4.03 0.42 -5.99
C ILE A 97 2.89 0.99 -6.84
N TYR A 98 3.09 2.12 -7.53
CA TYR A 98 2.09 2.69 -8.44
C TYR A 98 1.75 1.75 -9.59
N GLU A 99 2.75 1.14 -10.22
CA GLU A 99 2.54 0.20 -11.33
C GLU A 99 1.76 -1.05 -10.90
N LYS A 100 2.08 -1.64 -9.75
CA LYS A 100 1.35 -2.79 -9.19
C LYS A 100 -0.08 -2.42 -8.77
N SER A 101 -0.29 -1.19 -8.32
CA SER A 101 -1.61 -0.70 -7.92
C SER A 101 -2.51 -0.32 -9.09
N TYR A 102 -1.95 -0.18 -10.28
CA TYR A 102 -2.69 0.31 -11.45
C TYR A 102 -3.74 -0.70 -11.91
N ARG A 103 -4.95 -0.21 -12.01
CA ARG A 103 -6.08 -0.90 -12.65
C ARG A 103 -6.86 0.08 -13.49
#